data_8d5db889ce601c570b59c2ae0b649f29
#
_entry.id   8d5db889ce601c570b59c2ae0b649f29
#
_cell.length_a   1.000
_cell.length_b   1.000
_cell.length_c   1.000
_cell.angle_alpha   90.00
_cell.angle_beta   90.00
_cell.angle_gamma   90.00
#
_symmetry.space_group_name_H-M   'P 1'
#
loop_
_entity.id
_entity.type
_entity.pdbx_description
1 polymer ?
#
loop_
_entity_poly.entity_id
_entity_poly.type
_entity_poly.pdbx_seq_one_letter_code
_entity_poly.pdbx_strand_id
1 'polypeptide(L)'
;MDIKTLKIQYLEHLEIEKNRSPKTMENYGRYLDRFFQFAKISSPSGITEDLIRQYRLYLNRLKDGEGNSLKKVTQNYHIIALRNFLKYLAKRDIKSVPAEKVELGKQEDREVTFLEADELERLLKSPEGSNLDALRDRAVLGTLFSTGMRVSELCSLDRDKIDTTRGELSIRGKGSKIRVVFLSDEAKEDINKYLNKRSDVDEALFIRIPKSKTFSKDSNLRLTPRSIQRIVEKYATKAGIVGKNVSPHTLRHSYATDLLRNGADIRSVQSMLGHSSVTTTQIYTHVTDKQLREVHKKFHNKK
;
A
#
# COMPACT_ATOMS: atom_id res chain seq x y z
N MET A 1 13.86 30.80 -17.84
CA MET A 1 13.03 30.58 -16.63
C MET A 1 13.82 29.71 -15.65
N ASP A 2 13.84 30.08 -14.38
CA ASP A 2 14.61 29.34 -13.36
C ASP A 2 13.97 27.98 -13.07
N ILE A 3 14.82 26.97 -12.85
CA ILE A 3 14.37 25.58 -12.68
C ILE A 3 13.56 25.39 -11.40
N LYS A 4 13.79 26.17 -10.36
CA LYS A 4 13.04 26.12 -9.11
C LYS A 4 11.60 26.61 -9.32
N THR A 5 11.42 27.70 -10.04
CA THR A 5 10.10 28.23 -10.43
C THR A 5 9.34 27.20 -11.26
N LEU A 6 10.00 26.57 -12.23
CA LEU A 6 9.39 25.53 -13.07
C LEU A 6 8.99 24.28 -12.27
N LYS A 7 9.76 23.89 -11.25
CA LYS A 7 9.37 22.82 -10.35
C LYS A 7 8.08 23.16 -9.59
N ILE A 8 7.97 24.38 -9.05
CA ILE A 8 6.76 24.83 -8.34
C ILE A 8 5.55 24.75 -9.28
N GLN A 9 5.63 25.37 -10.45
CA GLN A 9 4.57 25.32 -11.47
C GLN A 9 4.21 23.89 -11.90
N TYR A 10 5.18 22.98 -11.96
CA TYR A 10 4.94 21.59 -12.24
C TYR A 10 4.16 20.88 -11.11
N LEU A 11 4.48 21.16 -9.85
CA LEU A 11 3.75 20.60 -8.72
C LEU A 11 2.31 21.12 -8.69
N GLU A 12 2.10 22.42 -8.94
CA GLU A 12 0.77 23.03 -9.10
C GLU A 12 -0.03 22.39 -10.25
N HIS A 13 0.63 22.15 -11.40
CA HIS A 13 0.03 21.39 -12.51
C HIS A 13 -0.39 19.98 -12.11
N LEU A 14 0.42 19.29 -11.30
CA LEU A 14 0.06 17.95 -10.79
C LEU A 14 -1.15 18.01 -9.85
N GLU A 15 -1.25 19.04 -9.05
CA GLU A 15 -2.35 19.28 -8.12
C GLU A 15 -3.65 19.58 -8.88
N ILE A 16 -3.65 20.63 -9.67
CA ILE A 16 -4.85 21.22 -10.29
C ILE A 16 -5.27 20.43 -11.52
N GLU A 17 -4.37 20.27 -12.51
CA GLU A 17 -4.74 19.67 -13.80
C GLU A 17 -4.72 18.13 -13.78
N LYS A 18 -3.89 17.53 -12.92
CA LYS A 18 -3.76 16.06 -12.82
C LYS A 18 -4.45 15.48 -11.60
N ASN A 19 -5.00 16.32 -10.72
CA ASN A 19 -5.70 15.91 -9.49
C ASN A 19 -4.92 14.84 -8.71
N ARG A 20 -3.61 15.06 -8.54
CA ARG A 20 -2.74 14.12 -7.82
C ARG A 20 -2.86 14.34 -6.32
N SER A 21 -2.73 13.24 -5.55
CA SER A 21 -2.79 13.32 -4.10
C SER A 21 -1.62 14.13 -3.52
N PRO A 22 -1.81 14.83 -2.37
CA PRO A 22 -0.74 15.58 -1.69
C PRO A 22 0.53 14.74 -1.48
N LYS A 23 0.36 13.44 -1.14
CA LYS A 23 1.49 12.53 -0.97
C LYS A 23 2.26 12.25 -2.26
N THR A 24 1.58 12.25 -3.40
CA THR A 24 2.24 12.13 -4.71
C THR A 24 3.07 13.38 -4.99
N MET A 25 2.52 14.57 -4.75
CA MET A 25 3.22 15.85 -4.95
C MET A 25 4.44 15.96 -4.05
N GLU A 26 4.31 15.62 -2.76
CA GLU A 26 5.43 15.57 -1.81
C GLU A 26 6.56 14.66 -2.32
N ASN A 27 6.22 13.45 -2.77
CA ASN A 27 7.21 12.51 -3.29
C ASN A 27 7.89 13.02 -4.56
N TYR A 28 7.13 13.56 -5.52
CA TYR A 28 7.70 14.13 -6.75
C TYR A 28 8.57 15.33 -6.44
N GLY A 29 8.14 16.22 -5.54
CA GLY A 29 8.92 17.36 -5.06
C GLY A 29 10.27 16.89 -4.51
N ARG A 30 10.26 15.93 -3.59
CA ARG A 30 11.48 15.37 -2.97
C ARG A 30 12.42 14.70 -3.97
N TYR A 31 11.87 13.98 -4.97
CA TYR A 31 12.68 13.32 -5.99
C TYR A 31 13.33 14.34 -6.91
N LEU A 32 12.62 15.40 -7.31
CA LEU A 32 13.16 16.48 -8.12
C LEU A 32 14.18 17.32 -7.34
N ASP A 33 13.95 17.61 -6.06
CA ASP A 33 14.91 18.31 -5.23
C ASP A 33 16.24 17.58 -5.14
N ARG A 34 16.22 16.27 -4.95
CA ARG A 34 17.44 15.47 -4.93
C ARG A 34 18.17 15.53 -6.28
N PHE A 35 17.43 15.52 -7.39
CA PHE A 35 18.04 15.67 -8.71
C PHE A 35 18.69 17.04 -8.88
N PHE A 36 17.99 18.12 -8.54
CA PHE A 36 18.51 19.48 -8.70
C PHE A 36 19.68 19.80 -7.75
N GLN A 37 19.68 19.24 -6.55
CA GLN A 37 20.82 19.31 -5.62
C GLN A 37 22.06 18.60 -6.19
N PHE A 38 21.88 17.45 -6.82
CA PHE A 38 22.97 16.74 -7.49
C PHE A 38 23.44 17.47 -8.72
N ALA A 39 22.53 17.92 -9.57
CA ALA A 39 22.81 18.49 -10.89
C ALA A 39 23.41 19.89 -10.82
N LYS A 40 23.09 20.67 -9.78
CA LYS A 40 23.54 22.07 -9.56
C LYS A 40 23.30 22.98 -10.79
N ILE A 41 22.19 22.76 -11.49
CA ILE A 41 21.78 23.51 -12.67
C ILE A 41 20.77 24.60 -12.31
N SER A 42 20.76 25.71 -13.06
CA SER A 42 19.81 26.82 -12.87
C SER A 42 18.72 26.85 -13.95
N SER A 43 18.91 26.15 -15.07
CA SER A 43 17.97 26.13 -16.19
C SER A 43 17.70 24.71 -16.71
N PRO A 44 16.52 24.45 -17.32
CA PRO A 44 16.18 23.15 -17.89
C PRO A 44 17.11 22.68 -19.03
N SER A 45 17.71 23.61 -19.77
CA SER A 45 18.65 23.29 -20.85
C SER A 45 19.94 22.62 -20.33
N GLY A 46 20.25 22.76 -19.04
CA GLY A 46 21.35 22.06 -18.39
C GLY A 46 21.07 20.58 -18.13
N ILE A 47 19.84 20.11 -18.30
CA ILE A 47 19.52 18.69 -18.19
C ILE A 47 19.96 17.99 -19.48
N THR A 48 21.05 17.25 -19.42
CA THR A 48 21.59 16.49 -20.54
C THR A 48 21.44 14.98 -20.30
N GLU A 49 21.56 14.19 -21.36
CA GLU A 49 21.54 12.72 -21.25
C GLU A 49 22.69 12.21 -20.36
N ASP A 50 23.87 12.82 -20.48
CA ASP A 50 25.03 12.46 -19.65
C ASP A 50 24.79 12.80 -18.17
N LEU A 51 24.21 13.97 -17.87
CA LEU A 51 23.85 14.33 -16.50
C LEU A 51 22.85 13.32 -15.88
N ILE A 52 21.88 12.86 -16.68
CA ILE A 52 20.92 11.84 -16.22
C ILE A 52 21.62 10.49 -15.98
N ARG A 53 22.57 10.10 -16.85
CA ARG A 53 23.41 8.92 -16.66
C ARG A 53 24.22 9.01 -15.37
N GLN A 54 24.85 10.14 -15.12
CA GLN A 54 25.61 10.40 -13.88
C GLN A 54 24.71 10.35 -12.65
N TYR A 55 23.49 10.92 -12.72
CA TYR A 55 22.52 10.86 -11.63
C TYR A 55 22.08 9.42 -11.32
N ARG A 56 21.89 8.57 -12.33
CA ARG A 56 21.62 7.14 -12.14
C ARG A 56 22.75 6.43 -11.40
N LEU A 57 24.00 6.71 -11.78
CA LEU A 57 25.17 6.17 -11.08
C LEU A 57 25.20 6.65 -9.62
N TYR A 58 24.91 7.93 -9.39
CA TYR A 58 24.79 8.49 -8.05
C TYR A 58 23.71 7.77 -7.22
N LEU A 59 22.50 7.60 -7.74
CA LEU A 59 21.41 6.89 -7.06
C LEU A 59 21.79 5.43 -6.74
N ASN A 60 22.48 4.76 -7.65
CA ASN A 60 22.89 3.37 -7.45
C ASN A 60 23.96 3.21 -6.36
N ARG A 61 24.81 4.21 -6.19
CA ARG A 61 25.88 4.25 -5.20
C ARG A 61 25.45 4.88 -3.87
N LEU A 62 24.26 5.49 -3.84
CA LEU A 62 23.73 6.12 -2.65
C LEU A 62 23.38 5.05 -1.61
N LYS A 63 23.93 5.22 -0.42
CA LYS A 63 23.64 4.36 0.72
C LYS A 63 22.73 5.07 1.72
N ASP A 64 21.86 4.31 2.38
CA ASP A 64 21.08 4.81 3.50
C ASP A 64 21.95 4.90 4.79
N GLY A 65 21.34 5.36 5.90
CA GLY A 65 22.04 5.48 7.19
C GLY A 65 22.50 4.14 7.79
N GLU A 66 22.01 3.01 7.26
CA GLU A 66 22.39 1.64 7.65
C GLU A 66 23.40 1.02 6.68
N GLY A 67 23.84 1.77 5.67
CA GLY A 67 24.82 1.33 4.66
C GLY A 67 24.24 0.53 3.49
N ASN A 68 22.90 0.35 3.42
CA ASN A 68 22.24 -0.35 2.31
C ASN A 68 22.12 0.52 1.08
N SER A 69 22.29 -0.08 -0.09
CA SER A 69 22.08 0.61 -1.36
C SER A 69 20.60 0.89 -1.61
N LEU A 70 20.30 2.01 -2.27
CA LEU A 70 18.94 2.38 -2.64
C LEU A 70 18.33 1.32 -3.57
N LYS A 71 17.17 0.76 -3.19
CA LYS A 71 16.49 -0.27 -3.99
C LYS A 71 16.22 0.20 -5.42
N LYS A 72 16.40 -0.66 -6.43
CA LYS A 72 16.18 -0.35 -7.86
C LYS A 72 14.79 0.28 -8.11
N VAL A 73 13.75 -0.20 -7.43
CA VAL A 73 12.40 0.39 -7.51
C VAL A 73 12.39 1.85 -7.07
N THR A 74 13.10 2.18 -5.99
CA THR A 74 13.18 3.57 -5.50
C THR A 74 14.00 4.44 -6.44
N GLN A 75 15.10 3.92 -7.00
CA GLN A 75 15.87 4.61 -8.05
C GLN A 75 14.96 4.94 -9.24
N ASN A 76 14.14 3.98 -9.71
CA ASN A 76 13.19 4.20 -10.79
C ASN A 76 12.14 5.27 -10.46
N TYR A 77 11.68 5.40 -9.21
CA TYR A 77 10.75 6.48 -8.84
C TYR A 77 11.38 7.87 -9.03
N HIS A 78 12.66 8.03 -8.74
CA HIS A 78 13.39 9.28 -9.03
C HIS A 78 13.40 9.59 -10.54
N ILE A 79 13.70 8.58 -11.36
CA ILE A 79 13.74 8.73 -12.82
C ILE A 79 12.34 8.97 -13.41
N ILE A 80 11.30 8.32 -12.89
CA ILE A 80 9.90 8.56 -13.28
C ILE A 80 9.49 10.01 -12.99
N ALA A 81 9.84 10.54 -11.81
CA ALA A 81 9.54 11.92 -11.47
C ALA A 81 10.23 12.90 -12.44
N LEU A 82 11.52 12.69 -12.72
CA LEU A 82 12.27 13.48 -13.67
C LEU A 82 11.68 13.39 -15.08
N ARG A 83 11.37 12.19 -15.57
CA ARG A 83 10.76 11.96 -16.89
C ARG A 83 9.41 12.68 -17.02
N ASN A 84 8.59 12.64 -15.98
CA ASN A 84 7.31 13.35 -15.97
C ASN A 84 7.47 14.88 -15.95
N PHE A 85 8.49 15.38 -15.26
CA PHE A 85 8.85 16.80 -15.28
C PHE A 85 9.32 17.22 -16.70
N LEU A 86 10.16 16.43 -17.35
CA LEU A 86 10.57 16.69 -18.74
C LEU A 86 9.39 16.70 -19.71
N LYS A 87 8.43 15.78 -19.56
CA LYS A 87 7.18 15.80 -20.33
C LYS A 87 6.35 17.07 -20.11
N TYR A 88 6.33 17.58 -18.90
CA TYR A 88 5.67 18.83 -18.57
C TYR A 88 6.36 20.02 -19.25
N LEU A 89 7.71 20.07 -19.24
CA LEU A 89 8.48 21.11 -19.92
C LEU A 89 8.24 21.09 -21.44
N ALA A 90 8.29 19.91 -22.06
CA ALA A 90 8.05 19.74 -23.49
C ALA A 90 6.65 20.24 -23.92
N LYS A 91 5.62 20.01 -23.10
CA LYS A 91 4.26 20.52 -23.36
C LYS A 91 4.12 22.05 -23.29
N ARG A 92 5.12 22.74 -22.78
CA ARG A 92 5.21 24.21 -22.64
C ARG A 92 6.29 24.80 -23.52
N ASP A 93 6.76 24.04 -24.49
CA ASP A 93 7.81 24.43 -25.45
C ASP A 93 9.11 24.89 -24.76
N ILE A 94 9.35 24.41 -23.52
CA ILE A 94 10.56 24.72 -22.77
C ILE A 94 11.65 23.71 -23.16
N LYS A 95 12.73 24.22 -23.74
CA LYS A 95 13.84 23.41 -24.26
C LYS A 95 14.53 22.62 -23.15
N SER A 96 14.54 21.30 -23.27
CA SER A 96 15.20 20.33 -22.38
C SER A 96 15.46 19.02 -23.15
N VAL A 97 16.10 18.04 -22.50
CA VAL A 97 16.21 16.69 -23.07
C VAL A 97 14.82 16.07 -23.25
N PRO A 98 14.53 15.43 -24.40
CA PRO A 98 13.26 14.73 -24.60
C PRO A 98 13.06 13.63 -23.55
N ALA A 99 11.84 13.57 -22.98
CA ALA A 99 11.52 12.59 -21.94
C ALA A 99 11.60 11.15 -22.44
N GLU A 100 11.43 10.92 -23.73
CA GLU A 100 11.50 9.62 -24.40
C GLU A 100 12.92 9.02 -24.33
N LYS A 101 13.95 9.85 -24.31
CA LYS A 101 15.36 9.43 -24.15
C LYS A 101 15.69 8.99 -22.72
N VAL A 102 14.80 9.23 -21.78
CA VAL A 102 14.99 8.82 -20.38
C VAL A 102 14.35 7.45 -20.17
N GLU A 103 15.12 6.41 -20.41
CA GLU A 103 14.68 5.03 -20.18
C GLU A 103 14.52 4.72 -18.69
N LEU A 104 13.62 3.81 -18.35
CA LEU A 104 13.51 3.27 -16.99
C LEU A 104 14.37 2.01 -16.85
N GLY A 105 14.96 1.84 -15.68
CA GLY A 105 15.67 0.60 -15.36
C GLY A 105 14.71 -0.60 -15.36
N LYS A 106 15.20 -1.74 -15.87
CA LYS A 106 14.44 -3.01 -15.81
C LYS A 106 14.11 -3.33 -14.35
N GLN A 107 12.85 -3.63 -14.08
CA GLN A 107 12.41 -4.10 -12.79
C GLN A 107 12.38 -5.63 -12.80
N GLU A 108 12.83 -6.21 -11.71
CA GLU A 108 12.63 -7.64 -11.46
C GLU A 108 11.15 -7.87 -11.14
N ASP A 109 10.62 -8.98 -11.59
CA ASP A 109 9.26 -9.39 -11.24
C ASP A 109 9.17 -9.56 -9.71
N ARG A 110 8.11 -9.00 -9.13
CA ARG A 110 7.89 -9.11 -7.70
C ARG A 110 7.26 -10.45 -7.39
N GLU A 111 7.97 -11.30 -6.69
CA GLU A 111 7.31 -12.39 -6.00
C GLU A 111 6.36 -11.85 -4.93
N VAL A 112 5.13 -12.32 -4.98
CA VAL A 112 4.09 -11.92 -4.04
C VAL A 112 4.19 -12.81 -2.82
N THR A 113 4.62 -12.24 -1.70
CA THR A 113 4.64 -12.94 -0.42
C THR A 113 3.21 -13.01 0.14
N PHE A 114 2.75 -14.22 0.40
CA PHE A 114 1.50 -14.50 1.10
C PHE A 114 1.72 -15.56 2.18
N LEU A 115 0.78 -15.71 3.08
CA LEU A 115 0.79 -16.70 4.14
C LEU A 115 0.03 -17.95 3.69
N GLU A 116 0.59 -19.12 3.98
CA GLU A 116 -0.13 -20.38 3.85
C GLU A 116 -1.21 -20.48 4.95
N ALA A 117 -2.17 -21.40 4.79
CA ALA A 117 -3.35 -21.47 5.66
C ALA A 117 -2.98 -21.66 7.14
N ASP A 118 -1.98 -22.50 7.43
CA ASP A 118 -1.48 -22.76 8.78
C ASP A 118 -0.75 -21.56 9.40
N GLU A 119 0.05 -20.84 8.60
CA GLU A 119 0.73 -19.61 9.02
C GLU A 119 -0.29 -18.51 9.33
N LEU A 120 -1.31 -18.38 8.48
CA LEU A 120 -2.38 -17.43 8.65
C LEU A 120 -3.20 -17.71 9.91
N GLU A 121 -3.58 -18.96 10.15
CA GLU A 121 -4.30 -19.38 11.34
C GLU A 121 -3.51 -19.06 12.62
N ARG A 122 -2.21 -19.40 12.65
CA ARG A 122 -1.31 -19.06 13.78
C ARG A 122 -1.23 -17.56 13.99
N LEU A 123 -1.13 -16.77 12.91
CA LEU A 123 -1.10 -15.31 13.01
C LEU A 123 -2.37 -14.74 13.61
N LEU A 124 -3.54 -15.14 13.11
CA LEU A 124 -4.83 -14.64 13.57
C LEU A 124 -5.14 -15.01 15.02
N LYS A 125 -4.69 -16.20 15.48
CA LYS A 125 -4.85 -16.67 16.87
C LYS A 125 -3.78 -16.12 17.83
N SER A 126 -2.69 -15.53 17.33
CA SER A 126 -1.56 -15.11 18.17
C SER A 126 -1.83 -13.95 19.15
N PRO A 127 -2.83 -13.04 18.95
CA PRO A 127 -3.22 -12.08 19.98
C PRO A 127 -4.04 -12.76 21.11
N GLU A 128 -3.37 -13.26 22.11
CA GLU A 128 -3.99 -13.91 23.26
C GLU A 128 -4.34 -12.93 24.39
N GLY A 129 -5.34 -13.29 25.19
CA GLY A 129 -5.78 -12.52 26.35
C GLY A 129 -7.02 -11.69 26.09
N SER A 130 -7.52 -11.06 27.17
CA SER A 130 -8.76 -10.26 27.16
C SER A 130 -8.53 -8.78 27.47
N ASN A 131 -7.26 -8.33 27.54
CA ASN A 131 -6.98 -6.91 27.68
C ASN A 131 -7.32 -6.14 26.40
N LEU A 132 -7.51 -4.83 26.51
CA LEU A 132 -7.95 -3.99 25.39
C LEU A 132 -6.98 -4.04 24.19
N ASP A 133 -5.66 -4.12 24.45
CA ASP A 133 -4.65 -4.22 23.38
C ASP A 133 -4.79 -5.54 22.59
N ALA A 134 -4.95 -6.66 23.29
CA ALA A 134 -5.09 -7.97 22.64
C ALA A 134 -6.37 -8.07 21.82
N LEU A 135 -7.50 -7.58 22.37
CA LEU A 135 -8.78 -7.54 21.66
C LEU A 135 -8.71 -6.65 20.43
N ARG A 136 -8.11 -5.45 20.57
CA ARG A 136 -7.89 -4.55 19.43
C ARG A 136 -7.03 -5.21 18.34
N ASP A 137 -5.90 -5.78 18.74
CA ASP A 137 -4.94 -6.35 17.81
C ASP A 137 -5.53 -7.56 17.06
N ARG A 138 -6.34 -8.38 17.74
CA ARG A 138 -7.10 -9.47 17.12
C ARG A 138 -8.11 -8.94 16.11
N ALA A 139 -8.93 -7.96 16.49
CA ALA A 139 -9.89 -7.32 15.60
C ALA A 139 -9.20 -6.66 14.39
N VAL A 140 -8.03 -6.05 14.56
CA VAL A 140 -7.22 -5.48 13.46
C VAL A 140 -6.79 -6.56 12.47
N LEU A 141 -6.23 -7.68 12.94
CA LEU A 141 -5.76 -8.77 12.09
C LEU A 141 -6.93 -9.44 11.36
N GLY A 142 -8.02 -9.75 12.08
CA GLY A 142 -9.23 -10.33 11.51
C GLY A 142 -9.86 -9.43 10.44
N THR A 143 -9.97 -8.11 10.71
CA THR A 143 -10.52 -7.16 9.73
C THR A 143 -9.63 -7.05 8.48
N LEU A 144 -8.31 -6.98 8.62
CA LEU A 144 -7.39 -6.93 7.48
C LEU A 144 -7.52 -8.16 6.59
N PHE A 145 -7.59 -9.36 7.18
CA PHE A 145 -7.69 -10.59 6.43
C PHE A 145 -9.09 -10.79 5.82
N SER A 146 -10.17 -10.60 6.57
CA SER A 146 -11.53 -10.84 6.07
C SER A 146 -11.96 -9.92 4.94
N THR A 147 -11.41 -8.69 4.89
CA THR A 147 -11.80 -7.67 3.92
C THR A 147 -10.78 -7.42 2.81
N GLY A 148 -9.54 -7.84 3.01
CA GLY A 148 -8.44 -7.51 2.11
C GLY A 148 -8.21 -6.01 1.91
N MET A 149 -8.69 -5.14 2.81
CA MET A 149 -8.56 -3.68 2.67
C MET A 149 -7.11 -3.20 2.78
N ARG A 150 -6.85 -1.99 2.29
CA ARG A 150 -5.55 -1.34 2.49
C ARG A 150 -5.41 -0.85 3.92
N VAL A 151 -4.17 -0.82 4.43
CA VAL A 151 -3.90 -0.33 5.79
C VAL A 151 -4.41 1.09 6.03
N SER A 152 -4.34 1.97 5.03
CA SER A 152 -4.87 3.33 5.13
C SER A 152 -6.41 3.36 5.21
N GLU A 153 -7.08 2.44 4.54
CA GLU A 153 -8.53 2.28 4.59
C GLU A 153 -8.95 1.79 5.99
N LEU A 154 -8.24 0.80 6.54
CA LEU A 154 -8.47 0.34 7.92
C LEU A 154 -8.31 1.48 8.94
N CYS A 155 -7.23 2.26 8.81
CA CYS A 155 -6.99 3.39 9.71
C CYS A 155 -8.07 4.47 9.63
N SER A 156 -8.77 4.59 8.49
CA SER A 156 -9.83 5.62 8.30
C SER A 156 -11.22 5.18 8.77
N LEU A 157 -11.37 3.96 9.27
CA LEU A 157 -12.66 3.48 9.76
C LEU A 157 -13.06 4.17 11.06
N ASP A 158 -14.34 4.53 11.15
CA ASP A 158 -14.99 5.07 12.34
C ASP A 158 -15.90 3.99 12.95
N ARG A 159 -16.05 4.00 14.27
CA ARG A 159 -16.82 2.97 14.99
C ARG A 159 -18.32 3.02 14.71
N ASP A 160 -18.85 4.19 14.40
CA ASP A 160 -20.26 4.41 14.06
C ASP A 160 -20.63 3.98 12.62
N LYS A 161 -19.61 3.80 11.76
CA LYS A 161 -19.80 3.37 10.37
C LYS A 161 -19.69 1.87 10.15
N ILE A 162 -19.47 1.12 11.23
CA ILE A 162 -19.36 -0.33 11.17
C ILE A 162 -20.68 -0.95 11.64
N ASP A 163 -21.33 -1.69 10.74
CA ASP A 163 -22.47 -2.54 11.07
C ASP A 163 -21.99 -4.00 11.16
N THR A 164 -21.68 -4.43 12.39
CA THR A 164 -21.25 -5.80 12.62
C THR A 164 -22.38 -6.82 12.47
N THR A 165 -23.65 -6.39 12.45
CA THR A 165 -24.80 -7.27 12.23
C THR A 165 -24.84 -7.69 10.76
N ARG A 166 -24.79 -6.74 9.85
CA ARG A 166 -24.75 -7.01 8.40
C ARG A 166 -23.41 -7.55 7.95
N GLY A 167 -22.31 -7.10 8.59
CA GLY A 167 -20.95 -7.48 8.22
C GLY A 167 -20.47 -6.85 6.90
N GLU A 168 -21.14 -5.83 6.41
CA GLU A 168 -20.82 -5.11 5.17
C GLU A 168 -20.22 -3.75 5.47
N LEU A 169 -19.14 -3.40 4.79
CA LEU A 169 -18.47 -2.11 4.93
C LEU A 169 -18.32 -1.43 3.58
N SER A 170 -18.75 -0.18 3.49
CA SER A 170 -18.49 0.67 2.34
C SER A 170 -17.17 1.41 2.51
N ILE A 171 -16.18 1.08 1.67
CA ILE A 171 -14.83 1.67 1.74
C ILE A 171 -14.62 2.60 0.55
N ARG A 172 -14.15 3.82 0.85
CA ARG A 172 -13.71 4.77 -0.17
C ARG A 172 -12.23 4.52 -0.49
N GLY A 173 -11.96 3.98 -1.67
CA GLY A 173 -10.62 3.70 -2.16
C GLY A 173 -9.97 4.89 -2.89
N LYS A 174 -8.85 4.62 -3.56
CA LYS A 174 -8.12 5.60 -4.38
C LYS A 174 -9.02 6.16 -5.50
N GLY A 175 -9.04 7.50 -5.64
CA GLY A 175 -9.91 8.19 -6.62
C GLY A 175 -11.37 8.23 -6.21
N SER A 176 -11.66 8.19 -4.90
CA SER A 176 -13.02 8.28 -4.32
C SER A 176 -13.99 7.16 -4.77
N LYS A 177 -13.51 6.10 -5.38
CA LYS A 177 -14.34 4.94 -5.75
C LYS A 177 -14.75 4.19 -4.47
N ILE A 178 -16.06 4.00 -4.32
CA ILE A 178 -16.63 3.22 -3.21
C ILE A 178 -16.69 1.75 -3.63
N ARG A 179 -16.32 0.86 -2.73
CA ARG A 179 -16.56 -0.58 -2.84
C ARG A 179 -17.09 -1.15 -1.53
N VAL A 180 -17.87 -2.18 -1.63
CA VAL A 180 -18.32 -2.96 -0.48
C VAL A 180 -17.29 -4.07 -0.20
N VAL A 181 -16.99 -4.29 1.07
CA VAL A 181 -16.20 -5.41 1.57
C VAL A 181 -16.95 -6.09 2.69
N PHE A 182 -16.62 -7.36 2.97
CA PHE A 182 -17.37 -8.20 3.89
C PHE A 182 -16.48 -8.64 5.05
N LEU A 183 -17.05 -8.61 6.26
CA LEU A 183 -16.43 -9.14 7.47
C LEU A 183 -16.80 -10.61 7.65
N SER A 184 -15.84 -11.44 8.00
CA SER A 184 -16.13 -12.80 8.48
C SER A 184 -16.82 -12.75 9.86
N ASP A 185 -17.49 -13.85 10.24
CA ASP A 185 -18.17 -13.91 11.53
C ASP A 185 -17.20 -13.74 12.70
N GLU A 186 -16.00 -14.33 12.60
CA GLU A 186 -14.95 -14.17 13.60
C GLU A 186 -14.49 -12.70 13.70
N ALA A 187 -14.32 -12.01 12.58
CA ALA A 187 -13.90 -10.61 12.58
C ALA A 187 -14.99 -9.71 13.21
N LYS A 188 -16.27 -9.99 12.95
CA LYS A 188 -17.40 -9.30 13.60
C LYS A 188 -17.40 -9.49 15.11
N GLU A 189 -17.21 -10.73 15.55
CA GLU A 189 -17.15 -11.06 16.98
C GLU A 189 -15.97 -10.37 17.68
N ASP A 190 -14.80 -10.40 17.07
CA ASP A 190 -13.59 -9.75 17.60
C ASP A 190 -13.75 -8.22 17.68
N ILE A 191 -14.35 -7.59 16.67
CA ILE A 191 -14.68 -6.16 16.70
C ILE A 191 -15.64 -5.85 17.84
N ASN A 192 -16.70 -6.65 18.01
CA ASN A 192 -17.68 -6.46 19.07
C ASN A 192 -17.05 -6.61 20.46
N LYS A 193 -16.23 -7.63 20.69
CA LYS A 193 -15.47 -7.82 21.94
C LYS A 193 -14.58 -6.63 22.25
N TYR A 194 -13.90 -6.11 21.24
CA TYR A 194 -13.06 -4.94 21.37
C TYR A 194 -13.87 -3.68 21.71
N LEU A 195 -14.92 -3.38 20.94
CA LEU A 195 -15.78 -2.20 21.14
C LEU A 195 -16.45 -2.21 22.50
N ASN A 196 -16.96 -3.35 22.96
CA ASN A 196 -17.58 -3.50 24.28
C ASN A 196 -16.61 -3.27 25.45
N LYS A 197 -15.31 -3.43 25.21
CA LYS A 197 -14.26 -3.18 26.20
C LYS A 197 -13.77 -1.73 26.23
N ARG A 198 -14.08 -0.95 25.19
CA ARG A 198 -13.67 0.46 25.10
C ARG A 198 -14.47 1.32 26.07
N SER A 199 -13.77 2.26 26.70
CA SER A 199 -14.37 3.26 27.60
C SER A 199 -14.14 4.71 27.14
N ASP A 200 -13.44 4.91 26.01
CA ASP A 200 -13.18 6.22 25.41
C ASP A 200 -14.30 6.66 24.46
N VAL A 201 -14.27 7.95 24.07
CA VAL A 201 -15.26 8.58 23.17
C VAL A 201 -14.70 8.85 21.75
N ASP A 202 -13.47 8.43 21.44
CA ASP A 202 -12.86 8.66 20.12
C ASP A 202 -13.68 7.95 19.03
N GLU A 203 -13.91 8.65 17.93
CA GLU A 203 -14.68 8.14 16.80
C GLU A 203 -13.97 7.03 16.01
N ALA A 204 -12.63 7.00 16.05
CA ALA A 204 -11.86 6.00 15.31
C ALA A 204 -12.22 4.58 15.75
N LEU A 205 -12.40 3.66 14.79
CA LEU A 205 -12.62 2.25 15.08
C LEU A 205 -11.46 1.66 15.87
N PHE A 206 -10.23 1.87 15.43
CA PHE A 206 -9.03 1.34 16.08
C PHE A 206 -8.15 2.45 16.64
N ILE A 207 -7.92 2.40 17.94
CA ILE A 207 -7.20 3.45 18.68
C ILE A 207 -5.86 2.93 19.26
N ARG A 208 -4.92 3.86 19.43
CA ARG A 208 -3.80 3.64 20.33
C ARG A 208 -4.31 3.70 21.77
N ILE A 209 -3.81 2.79 22.61
CA ILE A 209 -4.16 2.75 24.02
C ILE A 209 -3.04 3.47 24.77
N PRO A 210 -3.29 4.63 25.36
CA PRO A 210 -2.30 5.37 26.12
C PRO A 210 -1.94 4.60 27.39
N LYS A 211 -0.65 4.64 27.75
CA LYS A 211 -0.15 4.04 29.00
C LYS A 211 -0.55 4.86 30.25
N SER A 212 -0.88 6.13 30.09
CA SER A 212 -1.30 7.03 31.15
C SER A 212 -2.82 7.26 31.09
N LYS A 213 -3.47 7.35 32.26
CA LYS A 213 -4.91 7.66 32.39
C LYS A 213 -5.26 9.12 32.06
N THR A 214 -4.31 9.98 31.90
CA THR A 214 -4.52 11.38 31.55
C THR A 214 -4.66 11.54 30.04
N PHE A 215 -5.89 11.47 29.56
CA PHE A 215 -6.22 11.83 28.18
C PHE A 215 -6.37 13.36 28.08
N SER A 216 -5.62 14.01 27.21
CA SER A 216 -6.05 15.28 26.68
C SER A 216 -7.29 15.03 25.81
N LYS A 217 -8.39 15.74 26.05
CA LYS A 217 -9.63 15.64 25.26
C LYS A 217 -9.42 15.84 23.74
N ASP A 218 -8.31 16.48 23.36
CA ASP A 218 -7.98 16.82 21.97
C ASP A 218 -7.01 15.83 21.29
N SER A 219 -6.68 14.71 21.93
CA SER A 219 -5.74 13.76 21.33
C SER A 219 -6.45 12.81 20.36
N ASN A 220 -6.16 12.95 19.08
CA ASN A 220 -6.54 11.96 18.08
C ASN A 220 -5.87 10.61 18.41
N LEU A 221 -6.68 9.63 18.82
CA LEU A 221 -6.22 8.30 19.22
C LEU A 221 -6.13 7.31 18.06
N ARG A 222 -6.57 7.70 16.87
CA ARG A 222 -6.59 6.86 15.66
C ARG A 222 -5.24 6.19 15.41
N LEU A 223 -5.24 4.88 15.15
CA LEU A 223 -4.03 4.16 14.76
C LEU A 223 -3.52 4.65 13.41
N THR A 224 -2.19 4.77 13.31
CA THR A 224 -1.52 5.11 12.06
C THR A 224 -1.18 3.85 11.27
N PRO A 225 -0.97 3.93 9.93
CA PRO A 225 -0.48 2.80 9.14
C PRO A 225 0.79 2.16 9.70
N ARG A 226 1.69 2.96 10.29
CA ARG A 226 2.91 2.46 10.92
C ARG A 226 2.62 1.65 12.19
N SER A 227 1.61 2.07 12.97
CA SER A 227 1.18 1.33 14.16
C SER A 227 0.59 -0.02 13.79
N ILE A 228 -0.27 -0.07 12.76
CA ILE A 228 -0.85 -1.32 12.24
C ILE A 228 0.25 -2.25 11.71
N GLN A 229 1.22 -1.70 10.98
CA GLN A 229 2.35 -2.50 10.50
C GLN A 229 3.11 -3.15 11.66
N ARG A 230 3.42 -2.40 12.73
CA ARG A 230 4.08 -2.93 13.93
C ARG A 230 3.26 -4.01 14.64
N ILE A 231 1.93 -3.88 14.66
CA ILE A 231 1.04 -4.91 15.19
C ILE A 231 1.19 -6.19 14.38
N VAL A 232 1.10 -6.11 13.06
CA VAL A 232 1.26 -7.28 12.18
C VAL A 232 2.63 -7.94 12.35
N GLU A 233 3.71 -7.15 12.34
CA GLU A 233 5.09 -7.63 12.52
C GLU A 233 5.26 -8.33 13.89
N LYS A 234 4.76 -7.73 14.98
CA LYS A 234 4.79 -8.28 16.32
C LYS A 234 4.15 -9.66 16.37
N TYR A 235 2.95 -9.81 15.81
CA TYR A 235 2.23 -11.07 15.87
C TYR A 235 2.72 -12.10 14.86
N ALA A 236 3.29 -11.69 13.73
CA ALA A 236 3.99 -12.59 12.82
C ALA A 236 5.21 -13.25 13.51
N THR A 237 5.98 -12.46 14.26
CA THR A 237 7.08 -12.98 15.06
C THR A 237 6.59 -13.93 16.16
N LYS A 238 5.51 -13.54 16.88
CA LYS A 238 4.91 -14.40 17.93
C LYS A 238 4.36 -15.71 17.38
N ALA A 239 3.81 -15.68 16.16
CA ALA A 239 3.28 -16.86 15.45
C ALA A 239 4.39 -17.76 14.86
N GLY A 240 5.67 -17.41 15.03
CA GLY A 240 6.79 -18.18 14.51
C GLY A 240 6.90 -18.17 12.99
N ILE A 241 6.45 -17.12 12.33
CA ILE A 241 6.55 -16.97 10.87
C ILE A 241 7.94 -16.45 10.54
N VAL A 242 8.81 -17.32 10.04
CA VAL A 242 10.21 -17.04 9.72
C VAL A 242 10.41 -16.95 8.20
N GLY A 243 11.37 -16.13 7.76
CA GLY A 243 11.75 -16.01 6.34
C GLY A 243 10.80 -15.19 5.47
N LYS A 244 9.71 -14.68 6.03
CA LYS A 244 8.74 -13.82 5.33
C LYS A 244 8.63 -12.45 6.00
N ASN A 245 8.66 -11.39 5.20
CA ASN A 245 8.36 -10.04 5.69
C ASN A 245 6.85 -9.83 5.72
N VAL A 246 6.23 -10.17 6.86
CA VAL A 246 4.78 -10.09 7.02
C VAL A 246 4.33 -8.65 7.29
N SER A 247 3.40 -8.17 6.51
CA SER A 247 2.88 -6.80 6.55
C SER A 247 1.36 -6.80 6.30
N PRO A 248 0.67 -5.67 6.48
CA PRO A 248 -0.75 -5.56 6.07
C PRO A 248 -0.97 -5.89 4.58
N HIS A 249 0.02 -5.63 3.72
CA HIS A 249 -0.05 -6.04 2.32
C HIS A 249 0.03 -7.55 2.14
N THR A 250 0.82 -8.23 2.97
CA THR A 250 0.90 -9.70 2.96
C THR A 250 -0.45 -10.31 3.32
N LEU A 251 -1.16 -9.80 4.36
CA LEU A 251 -2.51 -10.25 4.68
C LEU A 251 -3.52 -10.03 3.54
N ARG A 252 -3.43 -8.90 2.86
CA ARG A 252 -4.24 -8.62 1.67
C ARG A 252 -3.90 -9.57 0.51
N HIS A 253 -2.65 -9.94 0.33
CA HIS A 253 -2.24 -10.95 -0.64
C HIS A 253 -2.76 -12.34 -0.28
N SER A 254 -2.68 -12.71 1.02
CA SER A 254 -3.24 -13.96 1.54
C SER A 254 -4.75 -14.03 1.32
N TYR A 255 -5.50 -12.95 1.57
CA TYR A 255 -6.93 -12.86 1.26
C TYR A 255 -7.22 -13.11 -0.23
N ALA A 256 -6.49 -12.47 -1.12
CA ALA A 256 -6.67 -12.66 -2.56
C ALA A 256 -6.35 -14.10 -3.00
N THR A 257 -5.27 -14.66 -2.47
CA THR A 257 -4.84 -16.04 -2.73
C THR A 257 -5.85 -17.05 -2.20
N ASP A 258 -6.39 -16.82 -1.00
CA ASP A 258 -7.40 -17.65 -0.38
C ASP A 258 -8.69 -17.70 -1.23
N LEU A 259 -9.21 -16.54 -1.62
CA LEU A 259 -10.38 -16.47 -2.50
C LEU A 259 -10.17 -17.23 -3.82
N LEU A 260 -9.03 -17.06 -4.47
CA LEU A 260 -8.71 -17.74 -5.72
C LEU A 260 -8.56 -19.25 -5.52
N ARG A 261 -7.92 -19.71 -4.45
CA ARG A 261 -7.79 -21.13 -4.10
C ARG A 261 -9.14 -21.79 -3.86
N ASN A 262 -10.09 -21.02 -3.30
CA ASN A 262 -11.47 -21.46 -3.05
C ASN A 262 -12.41 -21.29 -4.27
N GLY A 263 -11.89 -20.94 -5.44
CA GLY A 263 -12.67 -20.97 -6.69
C GLY A 263 -13.25 -19.63 -7.14
N ALA A 264 -12.97 -18.53 -6.44
CA ALA A 264 -13.39 -17.20 -6.89
C ALA A 264 -12.73 -16.84 -8.23
N ASP A 265 -13.49 -16.23 -9.13
CA ASP A 265 -12.92 -15.71 -10.36
C ASP A 265 -12.06 -14.43 -10.13
N ILE A 266 -11.06 -14.25 -10.97
CA ILE A 266 -10.08 -13.16 -10.82
C ILE A 266 -10.69 -11.76 -10.93
N ARG A 267 -11.81 -11.60 -11.65
CA ARG A 267 -12.53 -10.32 -11.79
C ARG A 267 -13.24 -9.96 -10.50
N SER A 268 -13.89 -10.94 -9.86
CA SER A 268 -14.49 -10.76 -8.54
C SER A 268 -13.45 -10.37 -7.50
N VAL A 269 -12.32 -11.06 -7.46
CA VAL A 269 -11.20 -10.71 -6.56
C VAL A 269 -10.66 -9.30 -6.87
N GLN A 270 -10.51 -8.95 -8.14
CA GLN A 270 -10.12 -7.58 -8.55
C GLN A 270 -11.08 -6.53 -8.01
N SER A 271 -12.39 -6.77 -8.12
CA SER A 271 -13.45 -5.87 -7.65
C SER A 271 -13.39 -5.70 -6.13
N MET A 272 -13.34 -6.81 -5.38
CA MET A 272 -13.25 -6.82 -3.91
C MET A 272 -12.01 -6.09 -3.41
N LEU A 273 -10.87 -6.26 -4.07
CA LEU A 273 -9.64 -5.55 -3.75
C LEU A 273 -9.67 -4.07 -4.18
N GLY A 274 -10.53 -3.68 -5.10
CA GLY A 274 -10.56 -2.34 -5.68
C GLY A 274 -9.28 -2.01 -6.46
N HIS A 275 -8.82 -2.96 -7.30
CA HIS A 275 -7.72 -2.74 -8.23
C HIS A 275 -8.24 -2.07 -9.50
N SER A 276 -7.67 -0.92 -9.85
CA SER A 276 -8.04 -0.18 -11.07
C SER A 276 -7.56 -0.87 -12.35
N SER A 277 -6.62 -1.80 -12.27
CA SER A 277 -6.07 -2.57 -13.39
C SER A 277 -6.05 -4.04 -13.08
N VAL A 278 -6.42 -4.87 -14.05
CA VAL A 278 -6.29 -6.34 -13.97
C VAL A 278 -4.84 -6.76 -13.79
N THR A 279 -3.90 -6.03 -14.38
CA THR A 279 -2.45 -6.28 -14.23
C THR A 279 -2.00 -6.34 -12.76
N THR A 280 -2.65 -5.57 -11.88
CA THR A 280 -2.37 -5.64 -10.43
C THR A 280 -2.86 -6.94 -9.80
N THR A 281 -3.84 -7.62 -10.41
CA THR A 281 -4.39 -8.89 -9.94
C THR A 281 -3.72 -10.08 -10.66
N GLN A 282 -3.11 -9.86 -11.82
CA GLN A 282 -2.35 -10.88 -12.55
C GLN A 282 -1.14 -11.44 -11.80
N ILE A 283 -0.66 -10.72 -10.76
CA ILE A 283 0.37 -11.24 -9.87
C ILE A 283 -0.04 -12.54 -9.14
N TYR A 284 -1.33 -12.87 -9.15
CA TYR A 284 -1.87 -14.11 -8.55
C TYR A 284 -2.14 -15.21 -9.58
N THR A 285 -1.77 -15.03 -10.86
CA THR A 285 -2.07 -16.03 -11.92
C THR A 285 -1.44 -17.40 -11.65
N HIS A 286 -0.28 -17.44 -10.99
CA HIS A 286 0.34 -18.70 -10.58
C HIS A 286 -0.54 -19.55 -9.62
N VAL A 287 -1.48 -18.92 -8.91
CA VAL A 287 -2.46 -19.63 -8.05
C VAL A 287 -3.55 -20.29 -8.89
N THR A 288 -3.93 -19.68 -10.02
CA THR A 288 -4.98 -20.18 -10.92
C THR A 288 -4.50 -21.32 -11.81
N ASP A 289 -3.20 -21.56 -11.97
CA ASP A 289 -2.68 -22.67 -12.79
C ASP A 289 -3.12 -24.03 -12.25
N LYS A 290 -3.24 -24.18 -10.93
CA LYS A 290 -3.80 -25.39 -10.32
C LYS A 290 -5.30 -25.58 -10.67
N GLN A 291 -6.05 -24.49 -10.62
CA GLN A 291 -7.46 -24.46 -10.99
C GLN A 291 -7.65 -24.72 -12.50
N LEU A 292 -6.80 -24.16 -13.35
CA LEU A 292 -6.84 -24.44 -14.79
C LEU A 292 -6.66 -25.94 -15.07
N ARG A 293 -5.80 -26.63 -14.34
CA ARG A 293 -5.68 -28.11 -14.43
C ARG A 293 -6.95 -28.82 -13.96
N GLU A 294 -7.60 -28.35 -12.89
CA GLU A 294 -8.85 -28.94 -12.42
C GLU A 294 -10.01 -28.68 -13.39
N VAL A 295 -10.12 -27.43 -13.90
CA VAL A 295 -11.08 -27.08 -14.95
C VAL A 295 -10.85 -27.94 -16.21
N HIS A 296 -9.59 -28.06 -16.65
CA HIS A 296 -9.25 -28.93 -17.78
C HIS A 296 -9.68 -30.38 -17.53
N LYS A 297 -9.35 -30.96 -16.35
CA LYS A 297 -9.77 -32.30 -15.98
C LYS A 297 -11.29 -32.45 -15.91
N LYS A 298 -12.01 -31.41 -15.46
CA LYS A 298 -13.47 -31.46 -15.26
C LYS A 298 -14.26 -31.23 -16.54
N PHE A 299 -13.74 -30.52 -17.52
CA PHE A 299 -14.48 -30.11 -18.71
C PHE A 299 -13.88 -30.56 -20.03
N HIS A 300 -12.59 -30.91 -20.06
CA HIS A 300 -11.94 -31.51 -21.21
C HIS A 300 -12.02 -33.03 -21.12
N ASN A 301 -12.65 -33.72 -22.06
CA ASN A 301 -12.94 -35.17 -22.10
C ASN A 301 -14.20 -35.65 -21.35
N LYS A 302 -15.27 -34.87 -21.33
CA LYS A 302 -16.60 -35.46 -21.14
C LYS A 302 -17.07 -35.97 -22.49
N LYS A 303 -16.83 -37.29 -22.77
CA LYS A 303 -17.63 -38.05 -23.70
C LYS A 303 -18.97 -38.36 -23.07
#